data_67cf30c27639f335456e8e5073378bca
#
_entry.id   67cf30c27639f335456e8e5073378bca
#
_cell.length_a   1.000
_cell.length_b   1.000
_cell.length_c   1.000
_cell.angle_alpha   90.00
_cell.angle_beta   90.00
_cell.angle_gamma   90.00
#
_symmetry.space_group_name_H-M   'P 1'
#
loop_
_entity.id
_entity.type
_entity.pdbx_description
1 polymer ?
#
loop_
_entity_poly.entity_id
_entity_poly.type
_entity_poly.pdbx_seq_one_letter_code
_entity_poly.pdbx_strand_id
1 'polypeptide(L)'
;MHVLGRRPPAEQHPKLNSHQVDFARLPVLPPVDDVFIALGTTIKVAGSEQAFRAVDLDAVLEVANAARKAGATRLGVVSAMGADTNAKIFYNRVKGEVEQALQGLGFRTLVIARPSMLAGDRAALAQPARTGERIGLALMGAFKRFIPANYQAIRARDVATALVGAVQEDRPGCRILLSGGMQPG
;
A
#
# COMPACT_ATOMS: atom_id res chain seq x y z
N MET A 1 15.72 -10.02 -4.01
CA MET A 1 14.41 -9.35 -3.94
C MET A 1 13.79 -9.30 -5.33
N HIS A 2 12.50 -9.65 -5.47
CA HIS A 2 11.77 -9.56 -6.73
C HIS A 2 10.80 -8.38 -6.65
N VAL A 3 10.72 -7.59 -7.72
CA VAL A 3 9.77 -6.47 -7.85
C VAL A 3 8.88 -6.73 -9.05
N LEU A 4 7.58 -6.76 -8.82
CA LEU A 4 6.57 -6.89 -9.86
C LEU A 4 5.97 -5.51 -10.17
N GLY A 5 5.94 -5.13 -11.42
CA GLY A 5 5.37 -3.85 -11.84
C GLY A 5 4.93 -3.83 -13.29
N ARG A 6 4.04 -2.92 -13.64
CA ARG A 6 3.69 -2.66 -15.06
C ARG A 6 4.81 -1.94 -15.81
N ARG A 7 5.74 -1.33 -15.08
CA ARG A 7 6.93 -0.65 -15.57
C ARG A 7 8.11 -1.01 -14.68
N PRO A 8 9.34 -1.08 -15.21
CA PRO A 8 10.51 -1.31 -14.38
C PRO A 8 10.69 -0.16 -13.37
N PRO A 9 11.19 -0.44 -12.16
CA PRO A 9 11.56 0.60 -11.21
C PRO A 9 12.70 1.46 -11.75
N ALA A 10 12.75 2.72 -11.31
CA ALA A 10 13.86 3.62 -11.67
C ALA A 10 15.17 3.21 -10.98
N GLU A 11 15.08 2.68 -9.77
CA GLU A 11 16.24 2.22 -9.02
C GLU A 11 16.76 0.92 -9.59
N GLN A 12 18.09 0.84 -9.73
CA GLN A 12 18.82 -0.37 -10.10
C GLN A 12 19.69 -0.81 -8.93
N HIS A 13 19.64 -2.09 -8.59
CA HIS A 13 20.48 -2.67 -7.56
C HIS A 13 20.78 -4.14 -7.90
N PRO A 14 22.02 -4.65 -7.68
CA PRO A 14 22.43 -6.01 -8.05
C PRO A 14 21.54 -7.12 -7.43
N LYS A 15 20.92 -6.85 -6.28
CA LYS A 15 20.00 -7.79 -5.61
C LYS A 15 18.53 -7.61 -6.02
N LEU A 16 18.23 -6.72 -6.98
CA LEU A 16 16.88 -6.41 -7.44
C LEU A 16 16.61 -7.11 -8.77
N ASN A 17 15.66 -8.05 -8.76
CA ASN A 17 15.14 -8.69 -9.97
C ASN A 17 13.79 -8.03 -10.32
N SER A 18 13.78 -7.23 -11.36
CA SER A 18 12.56 -6.55 -11.82
C SER A 18 11.82 -7.41 -12.83
N HIS A 19 10.51 -7.55 -12.65
CA HIS A 19 9.62 -8.28 -13.55
C HIS A 19 8.51 -7.35 -14.02
N GLN A 20 8.47 -7.13 -15.33
CA GLN A 20 7.32 -6.45 -15.93
C GLN A 20 6.18 -7.46 -16.09
N VAL A 21 5.04 -7.20 -15.48
CA VAL A 21 3.92 -8.15 -15.42
C VAL A 21 2.58 -7.50 -15.75
N ASP A 22 1.68 -8.32 -16.25
CA ASP A 22 0.25 -8.05 -16.22
C ASP A 22 -0.32 -8.66 -14.94
N PHE A 23 -0.88 -7.83 -14.05
CA PHE A 23 -1.45 -8.30 -12.79
C PHE A 23 -2.70 -9.18 -12.96
N ALA A 24 -3.35 -9.16 -14.13
CA ALA A 24 -4.42 -10.07 -14.44
C ALA A 24 -3.92 -11.48 -14.83
N ARG A 25 -2.62 -11.63 -15.12
CA ARG A 25 -1.98 -12.89 -15.53
C ARG A 25 -0.56 -12.98 -15.00
N LEU A 26 -0.43 -13.19 -13.69
CA LEU A 26 0.87 -13.29 -13.06
C LEU A 26 1.60 -14.60 -13.48
N PRO A 27 2.91 -14.54 -13.74
CA PRO A 27 3.71 -15.73 -13.89
C PRO A 27 3.82 -16.51 -12.57
N VAL A 28 4.27 -17.73 -12.61
CA VAL A 28 4.65 -18.47 -11.40
C VAL A 28 5.77 -17.71 -10.71
N LEU A 29 5.56 -17.36 -9.45
CA LEU A 29 6.54 -16.62 -8.67
C LEU A 29 7.62 -17.57 -8.13
N PRO A 30 8.86 -17.13 -8.00
CA PRO A 30 9.90 -17.86 -7.29
C PRO A 30 9.53 -18.01 -5.80
N PRO A 31 10.10 -18.98 -5.08
CA PRO A 31 9.91 -19.11 -3.65
C PRO A 31 10.24 -17.80 -2.91
N VAL A 32 9.33 -17.36 -2.06
CA VAL A 32 9.47 -16.13 -1.27
C VAL A 32 8.88 -16.32 0.14
N ASP A 33 9.47 -15.68 1.13
CA ASP A 33 9.01 -15.71 2.52
C ASP A 33 8.06 -14.55 2.82
N ASP A 34 8.38 -13.37 2.26
CA ASP A 34 7.70 -12.10 2.50
C ASP A 34 7.14 -11.53 1.21
N VAL A 35 5.96 -10.94 1.28
CA VAL A 35 5.40 -10.14 0.20
C VAL A 35 4.97 -8.77 0.71
N PHE A 36 5.32 -7.74 -0.05
CA PHE A 36 4.91 -6.36 0.23
C PHE A 36 4.10 -5.84 -0.96
N ILE A 37 2.89 -5.36 -0.70
CA ILE A 37 1.97 -4.88 -1.73
C ILE A 37 1.70 -3.39 -1.51
N ALA A 38 2.15 -2.57 -2.47
CA ALA A 38 1.88 -1.14 -2.50
C ALA A 38 1.17 -0.73 -3.81
N LEU A 39 0.36 -1.65 -4.36
CA LEU A 39 -0.47 -1.38 -5.52
C LEU A 39 -1.61 -0.44 -5.16
N GLY A 40 -1.93 0.45 -6.08
CA GLY A 40 -3.05 1.35 -5.92
C GLY A 40 -3.12 2.38 -7.03
N THR A 41 -4.33 2.92 -7.21
CA THR A 41 -4.60 4.00 -8.15
C THR A 41 -5.57 5.00 -7.51
N THR A 42 -6.05 5.94 -8.28
CA THR A 42 -7.17 6.80 -7.87
C THR A 42 -8.30 6.63 -8.87
N ILE A 43 -9.54 6.85 -8.44
CA ILE A 43 -10.71 6.76 -9.34
C ILE A 43 -10.50 7.64 -10.57
N LYS A 44 -9.93 8.85 -10.40
CA LYS A 44 -9.63 9.76 -11.48
C LYS A 44 -8.62 9.19 -12.49
N VAL A 45 -7.59 8.48 -12.02
CA VAL A 45 -6.56 7.87 -12.89
C VAL A 45 -7.08 6.58 -13.51
N ALA A 46 -7.86 5.81 -12.78
CA ALA A 46 -8.48 4.58 -13.27
C ALA A 46 -9.56 4.85 -14.33
N GLY A 47 -10.26 5.98 -14.24
CA GLY A 47 -11.31 6.40 -15.16
C GLY A 47 -12.71 5.84 -14.83
N SER A 48 -12.80 4.78 -14.06
CA SER A 48 -14.08 4.19 -13.62
C SER A 48 -13.92 3.45 -12.28
N GLU A 49 -15.03 3.19 -11.60
CA GLU A 49 -15.07 2.36 -10.39
C GLU A 49 -14.62 0.92 -10.67
N GLN A 50 -15.02 0.36 -11.80
CA GLN A 50 -14.61 -0.99 -12.20
C GLN A 50 -13.09 -1.06 -12.43
N ALA A 51 -12.50 -0.11 -13.15
CA ALA A 51 -11.06 -0.06 -13.37
C ALA A 51 -10.28 0.21 -12.07
N PHE A 52 -10.87 0.97 -11.13
CA PHE A 52 -10.31 1.14 -9.80
C PHE A 52 -10.27 -0.20 -9.04
N ARG A 53 -11.38 -0.96 -9.02
CA ARG A 53 -11.45 -2.28 -8.38
C ARG A 53 -10.43 -3.26 -8.98
N ALA A 54 -10.29 -3.26 -10.29
CA ALA A 54 -9.32 -4.14 -10.97
C ALA A 54 -7.87 -3.93 -10.48
N VAL A 55 -7.50 -2.69 -10.08
CA VAL A 55 -6.16 -2.39 -9.55
C VAL A 55 -6.09 -2.53 -8.04
N ASP A 56 -7.04 -1.92 -7.33
CA ASP A 56 -6.99 -1.77 -5.86
C ASP A 56 -7.58 -2.96 -5.10
N LEU A 57 -8.30 -3.86 -5.77
CA LEU A 57 -8.81 -5.11 -5.19
C LEU A 57 -8.23 -6.33 -5.92
N ASP A 58 -8.59 -6.51 -7.21
CA ASP A 58 -8.33 -7.77 -7.91
C ASP A 58 -6.81 -8.03 -8.04
N ALA A 59 -6.04 -7.03 -8.52
CA ALA A 59 -4.60 -7.19 -8.65
C ALA A 59 -3.88 -7.39 -7.30
N VAL A 60 -4.37 -6.76 -6.22
CA VAL A 60 -3.81 -6.96 -4.87
C VAL A 60 -4.03 -8.41 -4.42
N LEU A 61 -5.24 -8.95 -4.61
CA LEU A 61 -5.57 -10.32 -4.24
C LEU A 61 -4.83 -11.35 -5.10
N GLU A 62 -4.68 -11.10 -6.40
CA GLU A 62 -3.89 -11.96 -7.30
C GLU A 62 -2.43 -12.06 -6.85
N VAL A 63 -1.79 -10.92 -6.53
CA VAL A 63 -0.41 -10.92 -6.01
C VAL A 63 -0.31 -11.65 -4.68
N ALA A 64 -1.23 -11.42 -3.76
CA ALA A 64 -1.24 -12.08 -2.45
C ALA A 64 -1.41 -13.59 -2.59
N ASN A 65 -2.35 -14.05 -3.44
CA ASN A 65 -2.56 -15.48 -3.72
C ASN A 65 -1.34 -16.13 -4.39
N ALA A 66 -0.75 -15.46 -5.38
CA ALA A 66 0.44 -15.95 -6.06
C ALA A 66 1.63 -16.09 -5.08
N ALA A 67 1.83 -15.10 -4.21
CA ALA A 67 2.86 -15.15 -3.19
C ALA A 67 2.62 -16.26 -2.15
N ARG A 68 1.36 -16.48 -1.72
CA ARG A 68 1.00 -17.62 -0.85
C ARG A 68 1.35 -18.96 -1.49
N LYS A 69 1.02 -19.13 -2.77
CA LYS A 69 1.37 -20.34 -3.55
C LYS A 69 2.89 -20.52 -3.67
N ALA A 70 3.64 -19.43 -3.71
CA ALA A 70 5.10 -19.41 -3.74
C ALA A 70 5.76 -19.61 -2.36
N GLY A 71 4.98 -19.80 -1.29
CA GLY A 71 5.47 -20.09 0.06
C GLY A 71 5.46 -18.92 1.03
N ALA A 72 5.05 -17.71 0.63
CA ALA A 72 5.01 -16.57 1.51
C ALA A 72 4.12 -16.82 2.74
N THR A 73 4.66 -16.55 3.91
CA THR A 73 3.94 -16.66 5.18
C THR A 73 3.65 -15.29 5.80
N ARG A 74 4.33 -14.24 5.32
CA ARG A 74 4.19 -12.88 5.85
C ARG A 74 3.80 -11.91 4.73
N LEU A 75 2.81 -11.06 5.02
CA LEU A 75 2.31 -10.05 4.09
C LEU A 75 2.28 -8.67 4.74
N GLY A 76 2.86 -7.70 4.06
CA GLY A 76 2.69 -6.28 4.33
C GLY A 76 1.90 -5.62 3.20
N VAL A 77 0.85 -4.88 3.51
CA VAL A 77 0.04 -4.18 2.51
C VAL A 77 -0.19 -2.72 2.87
N VAL A 78 -0.11 -1.85 1.87
CA VAL A 78 -0.50 -0.44 2.01
C VAL A 78 -1.97 -0.29 1.62
N SER A 79 -2.77 0.05 2.62
CA SER A 79 -4.20 0.37 2.50
C SER A 79 -4.42 1.89 2.62
N ALA A 80 -5.46 2.31 3.27
CA ALA A 80 -5.76 3.73 3.50
C ALA A 80 -6.48 3.95 4.83
N MET A 81 -6.29 5.11 5.41
CA MET A 81 -7.11 5.57 6.53
C MET A 81 -8.59 5.60 6.14
N GLY A 82 -9.46 5.09 7.03
CA GLY A 82 -10.90 5.00 6.79
C GLY A 82 -11.34 3.79 5.97
N ALA A 83 -10.43 2.80 5.70
CA ALA A 83 -10.80 1.53 5.10
C ALA A 83 -11.83 0.81 5.97
N ASP A 84 -13.02 0.56 5.40
CA ASP A 84 -14.15 -0.09 6.06
C ASP A 84 -15.13 -0.61 4.98
N THR A 85 -15.52 -1.87 5.07
CA THR A 85 -16.46 -2.50 4.13
C THR A 85 -17.83 -1.83 4.10
N ASN A 86 -18.21 -1.18 5.19
CA ASN A 86 -19.48 -0.45 5.33
C ASN A 86 -19.36 1.05 4.99
N ALA A 87 -18.18 1.52 4.56
CA ALA A 87 -17.98 2.93 4.28
C ALA A 87 -18.90 3.42 3.15
N LYS A 88 -19.49 4.61 3.33
CA LYS A 88 -20.29 5.28 2.28
C LYS A 88 -19.42 5.70 1.10
N ILE A 89 -18.17 6.05 1.37
CA ILE A 89 -17.19 6.45 0.35
C ILE A 89 -16.70 5.20 -0.37
N PHE A 90 -16.92 5.13 -1.68
CA PHE A 90 -16.53 3.99 -2.51
C PHE A 90 -15.06 3.56 -2.34
N TYR A 91 -14.13 4.52 -2.35
CA TYR A 91 -12.71 4.27 -2.14
C TYR A 91 -12.43 3.52 -0.83
N ASN A 92 -13.00 4.01 0.28
CA ASN A 92 -12.80 3.43 1.61
C ASN A 92 -13.44 2.04 1.71
N ARG A 93 -14.58 1.85 1.05
CA ARG A 93 -15.28 0.56 1.01
C ARG A 93 -14.43 -0.48 0.29
N VAL A 94 -13.89 -0.17 -0.89
CA VAL A 94 -13.02 -1.10 -1.63
C VAL A 94 -11.76 -1.42 -0.83
N LYS A 95 -11.14 -0.43 -0.16
CA LYS A 95 -9.99 -0.69 0.73
C LYS A 95 -10.35 -1.61 1.89
N GLY A 96 -11.55 -1.44 2.48
CA GLY A 96 -12.06 -2.36 3.51
C GLY A 96 -12.26 -3.78 2.98
N GLU A 97 -12.84 -3.93 1.79
CA GLU A 97 -13.03 -5.23 1.13
C GLU A 97 -11.70 -5.95 0.87
N VAL A 98 -10.67 -5.22 0.41
CA VAL A 98 -9.31 -5.77 0.25
C VAL A 98 -8.77 -6.30 1.57
N GLU A 99 -8.83 -5.50 2.62
CA GLU A 99 -8.30 -5.88 3.93
C GLU A 99 -9.01 -7.11 4.48
N GLN A 100 -10.33 -7.18 4.35
CA GLN A 100 -11.12 -8.34 4.76
C GLN A 100 -10.74 -9.59 3.96
N ALA A 101 -10.60 -9.48 2.65
CA ALA A 101 -10.22 -10.60 1.80
C ALA A 101 -8.80 -11.11 2.12
N LEU A 102 -7.83 -10.20 2.34
CA LEU A 102 -6.46 -10.57 2.72
C LEU A 102 -6.39 -11.31 4.06
N GLN A 103 -7.23 -10.95 5.04
CA GLN A 103 -7.32 -11.67 6.32
C GLN A 103 -7.75 -13.12 6.14
N GLY A 104 -8.58 -13.41 5.12
CA GLY A 104 -9.03 -14.76 4.77
C GLY A 104 -7.98 -15.64 4.08
N LEU A 105 -6.83 -15.09 3.61
CA LEU A 105 -5.82 -15.85 2.86
C LEU A 105 -4.88 -16.69 3.73
N GLY A 106 -4.97 -16.60 5.06
CA GLY A 106 -4.21 -17.43 5.98
C GLY A 106 -2.71 -17.15 6.02
N PHE A 107 -2.28 -15.91 5.80
CA PHE A 107 -0.91 -15.49 6.13
C PHE A 107 -0.69 -15.61 7.64
N ARG A 108 0.47 -16.14 8.04
CA ARG A 108 0.83 -16.21 9.45
C ARG A 108 0.92 -14.83 10.08
N THR A 109 1.54 -13.90 9.35
CA THR A 109 1.67 -12.50 9.74
C THR A 109 1.09 -11.63 8.63
N LEU A 110 0.09 -10.80 8.96
CA LEU A 110 -0.49 -9.80 8.08
C LEU A 110 -0.34 -8.43 8.72
N VAL A 111 0.35 -7.51 8.06
CA VAL A 111 0.48 -6.12 8.51
C VAL A 111 -0.17 -5.20 7.49
N ILE A 112 -1.14 -4.41 7.93
CA ILE A 112 -1.90 -3.47 7.11
C ILE A 112 -1.51 -2.04 7.53
N ALA A 113 -0.83 -1.31 6.65
CA ALA A 113 -0.56 0.09 6.86
C ALA A 113 -1.73 0.94 6.34
N ARG A 114 -2.33 1.74 7.22
CA ARG A 114 -3.39 2.71 6.89
C ARG A 114 -2.84 4.15 6.99
N PRO A 115 -2.04 4.59 6.00
CA PRO A 115 -1.57 5.97 6.00
C PRO A 115 -2.74 6.94 5.81
N SER A 116 -2.60 8.13 6.36
CA SER A 116 -3.49 9.26 6.10
C SER A 116 -3.21 9.83 4.71
N MET A 117 -2.61 11.00 4.61
CA MET A 117 -2.16 11.61 3.38
C MET A 117 -0.67 11.32 3.19
N LEU A 118 -0.30 10.71 2.06
CA LEU A 118 1.10 10.51 1.72
C LEU A 118 1.72 11.84 1.30
N ALA A 119 2.66 12.33 2.10
CA ALA A 119 3.54 13.42 1.72
C ALA A 119 4.67 12.84 0.86
N GLY A 120 4.72 13.22 -0.41
CA GLY A 120 5.77 12.77 -1.33
C GLY A 120 6.07 13.83 -2.38
N ASP A 121 7.29 13.83 -2.89
CA ASP A 121 7.65 14.63 -4.05
C ASP A 121 7.15 13.93 -5.32
N ARG A 122 5.91 14.28 -5.71
CA ARG A 122 5.29 13.74 -6.92
C ARG A 122 5.96 14.20 -8.19
N ALA A 123 6.70 15.31 -8.14
CA ALA A 123 7.48 15.78 -9.27
C ALA A 123 8.62 14.80 -9.59
N ALA A 124 9.27 14.25 -8.57
CA ALA A 124 10.28 13.21 -8.75
C ALA A 124 9.71 11.89 -9.30
N LEU A 125 8.40 11.64 -9.12
CA LEU A 125 7.70 10.44 -9.60
C LEU A 125 6.95 10.66 -10.92
N ALA A 126 7.17 11.79 -11.61
CA ALA A 126 6.47 12.18 -12.85
C ALA A 126 4.91 12.11 -12.73
N GLN A 127 4.37 12.38 -11.53
CA GLN A 127 2.92 12.41 -11.29
C GLN A 127 2.39 13.85 -11.33
N PRO A 128 1.20 14.09 -11.91
CA PRO A 128 0.65 15.44 -12.01
C PRO A 128 0.41 16.05 -10.62
N ALA A 129 0.87 17.30 -10.45
CA ALA A 129 0.67 18.07 -9.23
C ALA A 129 -0.81 18.36 -9.01
N ARG A 130 -1.31 18.12 -7.80
CA ARG A 130 -2.65 18.54 -7.37
C ARG A 130 -2.52 19.88 -6.65
N THR A 131 -2.99 20.95 -7.28
CA THR A 131 -2.89 22.33 -6.74
C THR A 131 -3.50 22.47 -5.34
N GLY A 132 -4.62 21.79 -5.05
CA GLY A 132 -5.24 21.80 -3.72
C GLY A 132 -4.46 21.07 -2.64
N GLU A 133 -3.61 20.10 -2.99
CA GLU A 133 -2.82 19.32 -2.05
C GLU A 133 -1.63 20.12 -1.47
N ARG A 134 -1.03 21.02 -2.26
CA ARG A 134 0.04 21.91 -1.79
C ARG A 134 -0.47 22.91 -0.75
N ILE A 135 -1.66 23.47 -0.97
CA ILE A 135 -2.30 24.40 -0.01
C ILE A 135 -2.69 23.63 1.26
N GLY A 136 -3.26 22.41 1.11
CA GLY A 136 -3.61 21.56 2.25
C GLY A 136 -2.39 21.18 3.09
N LEU A 137 -1.27 20.79 2.46
CA LEU A 137 -0.02 20.45 3.15
C LEU A 137 0.60 21.68 3.86
N ALA A 138 0.54 22.86 3.24
CA ALA A 138 1.06 24.09 3.85
C ALA A 138 0.23 24.50 5.09
N LEU A 139 -1.11 24.42 5.00
CA LEU A 139 -2.01 24.66 6.15
C LEU A 139 -1.82 23.60 7.24
N MET A 140 -1.70 22.31 6.87
CA MET A 140 -1.40 21.25 7.83
C MET A 140 -0.04 21.47 8.53
N GLY A 141 0.97 22.01 7.84
CA GLY A 141 2.26 22.36 8.42
C GLY A 141 2.14 23.42 9.51
N ALA A 142 1.37 24.47 9.27
CA ALA A 142 1.16 25.57 10.23
C ALA A 142 0.38 25.12 11.49
N PHE A 143 -0.55 24.17 11.35
CA PHE A 143 -1.40 23.65 12.43
C PHE A 143 -1.04 22.24 12.89
N LYS A 144 0.14 21.72 12.51
CA LYS A 144 0.57 20.34 12.81
C LYS A 144 0.39 19.95 14.28
N ARG A 145 0.64 20.89 15.21
CA ARG A 145 0.53 20.67 16.66
C ARG A 145 -0.90 20.36 17.13
N PHE A 146 -1.92 20.80 16.37
CA PHE A 146 -3.33 20.62 16.70
C PHE A 146 -4.00 19.47 15.97
N ILE A 147 -3.30 18.89 14.98
CA ILE A 147 -3.82 17.76 14.21
C ILE A 147 -3.36 16.46 14.90
N PRO A 148 -4.28 15.56 15.29
CA PRO A 148 -3.90 14.26 15.86
C PRO A 148 -2.94 13.52 14.92
N ALA A 149 -1.95 12.81 15.47
CA ALA A 149 -0.86 12.18 14.72
C ALA A 149 -1.36 11.27 13.59
N ASN A 150 -2.48 10.57 13.79
CA ASN A 150 -3.08 9.69 12.77
C ASN A 150 -3.61 10.44 11.53
N TYR A 151 -3.85 11.74 11.61
CA TYR A 151 -4.34 12.56 10.50
C TYR A 151 -3.25 13.43 9.86
N GLN A 152 -2.05 13.44 10.43
CA GLN A 152 -0.92 14.16 9.85
C GLN A 152 -0.40 13.46 8.61
N ALA A 153 0.05 14.25 7.63
CA ALA A 153 0.70 13.72 6.44
C ALA A 153 1.96 12.93 6.81
N ILE A 154 2.18 11.80 6.16
CA ILE A 154 3.31 10.90 6.39
C ILE A 154 4.08 10.67 5.09
N ARG A 155 5.41 10.58 5.16
CA ARG A 155 6.23 10.29 4.00
C ARG A 155 6.10 8.81 3.61
N ALA A 156 6.10 8.52 2.31
CA ALA A 156 6.03 7.14 1.81
C ALA A 156 7.18 6.26 2.37
N ARG A 157 8.36 6.85 2.56
CA ARG A 157 9.52 6.16 3.16
C ARG A 157 9.25 5.71 4.59
N ASP A 158 8.60 6.55 5.39
CA ASP A 158 8.29 6.23 6.80
C ASP A 158 7.27 5.09 6.88
N VAL A 159 6.25 5.12 6.00
CA VAL A 159 5.29 4.01 5.86
C VAL A 159 6.01 2.72 5.47
N ALA A 160 6.90 2.77 4.48
CA ALA A 160 7.65 1.59 4.03
C ALA A 160 8.55 1.04 5.15
N THR A 161 9.28 1.90 5.87
CA THR A 161 10.14 1.48 6.99
C THR A 161 9.34 0.82 8.10
N ALA A 162 8.22 1.43 8.50
CA ALA A 162 7.36 0.88 9.54
C ALA A 162 6.72 -0.46 9.11
N LEU A 163 6.26 -0.54 7.85
CA LEU A 163 5.63 -1.76 7.32
C LEU A 163 6.63 -2.91 7.26
N VAL A 164 7.83 -2.68 6.72
CA VAL A 164 8.89 -3.69 6.64
C VAL A 164 9.30 -4.16 8.04
N GLY A 165 9.59 -3.23 8.96
CA GLY A 165 9.94 -3.57 10.34
C GLY A 165 8.86 -4.42 11.01
N ALA A 166 7.59 -4.02 10.86
CA ALA A 166 6.46 -4.72 11.47
C ALA A 166 6.24 -6.14 10.91
N VAL A 167 6.49 -6.36 9.62
CA VAL A 167 6.44 -7.70 9.00
C VAL A 167 7.59 -8.56 9.48
N GLN A 168 8.80 -7.99 9.61
CA GLN A 168 9.99 -8.69 10.07
C GLN A 168 9.94 -9.07 11.55
N GLU A 169 9.15 -8.39 12.38
CA GLU A 169 8.87 -8.83 13.75
C GLU A 169 8.19 -10.21 13.83
N ASP A 170 7.61 -10.67 12.72
CA ASP A 170 7.01 -11.99 12.54
C ASP A 170 5.98 -12.36 13.63
N ARG A 171 5.21 -11.39 14.08
CA ARG A 171 4.13 -11.60 15.06
C ARG A 171 2.92 -12.22 14.36
N PRO A 172 2.44 -13.40 14.80
CA PRO A 172 1.27 -14.03 14.20
C PRO A 172 0.01 -13.17 14.31
N GLY A 173 -0.84 -13.27 13.29
CA GLY A 173 -2.13 -12.58 13.23
C GLY A 173 -2.11 -11.32 12.37
N CYS A 174 -3.20 -10.56 12.42
CA CYS A 174 -3.38 -9.32 11.66
C CYS A 174 -3.11 -8.11 12.56
N ARG A 175 -2.26 -7.19 12.08
CA ARG A 175 -1.94 -5.93 12.75
C ARG A 175 -2.16 -4.75 11.81
N ILE A 176 -2.85 -3.71 12.31
CA ILE A 176 -3.08 -2.46 11.57
C ILE A 176 -2.15 -1.38 12.13
N LEU A 177 -1.41 -0.73 11.24
CA LEU A 177 -0.57 0.43 11.55
C LEU A 177 -1.28 1.71 11.09
N LEU A 178 -1.57 2.61 12.01
CA LEU A 178 -2.11 3.94 11.71
C LEU A 178 -0.98 4.94 11.48
N SER A 179 -1.27 6.05 10.80
CA SER A 179 -0.28 7.07 10.43
C SER A 179 0.59 7.54 11.61
N GLY A 180 -0.01 7.78 12.77
CA GLY A 180 0.71 8.22 13.96
C GLY A 180 1.75 7.20 14.46
N GLY A 181 1.44 5.91 14.39
CA GLY A 181 2.34 4.83 14.78
C GLY A 181 3.43 4.50 13.75
N MET A 182 3.37 5.10 12.56
CA MET A 182 4.37 4.93 11.49
C MET A 182 5.29 6.14 11.35
N GLN A 183 5.06 7.23 12.08
CA GLN A 183 5.94 8.39 12.06
C GLN A 183 7.23 8.10 12.81
N PRO A 184 8.39 8.61 12.33
CA PRO A 184 9.62 8.52 13.10
C PRO A 184 9.44 9.26 14.43
N GLY A 185 9.93 8.64 15.50
CA GLY A 185 9.99 9.27 16.83
C GLY A 185 10.94 10.47 16.86
#